data_7e46e097fe77138762200734bc624448
#
_entry.id   7e46e097fe77138762200734bc624448
#
_cell.length_a   1.000
_cell.length_b   1.000
_cell.length_c   1.000
_cell.angle_alpha   90.00
_cell.angle_beta   90.00
_cell.angle_gamma   90.00
#
_symmetry.space_group_name_H-M   'P 1'
#
loop_
_entity.id
_entity.type
_entity.pdbx_description
1 polymer ?
#
loop_
_entity_poly.entity_id
_entity_poly.type
_entity_poly.pdbx_seq_one_letter_code
_entity_poly.pdbx_strand_id
1 'polypeptide(L)'
;MSADLGPLAITRRSSSELIRAKGETVGRLGDFWSWACSDLANNTMRGVLAEYLVAMALGAAIGTRTEWDTVDIRTPEKWRVEVKSAAYLQSWAQPQMSKIEFGIAPASGWDAQTGTASVEVMRRSDVYVFCLLHHQDKQTLDPLNLDQWTFYVLPTRILDERCPTQRSIRLSSLVERLSPLKTDFAGLPKTVSACTEGMRQPEGSGLNPLQ
;
A
#
# COMPACT_ATOMS: atom_id res chain seq x y z
N MET A 1 -36.98 13.34 11.72
CA MET A 1 -36.17 12.89 10.57
C MET A 1 -34.85 12.37 11.15
N SER A 2 -34.55 11.09 11.03
CA SER A 2 -33.25 10.57 11.42
C SER A 2 -32.19 11.10 10.45
N ALA A 3 -31.09 11.66 10.98
CA ALA A 3 -29.98 12.08 10.15
C ALA A 3 -29.40 10.86 9.44
N ASP A 4 -29.09 10.98 8.14
CA ASP A 4 -28.35 9.96 7.42
C ASP A 4 -26.88 10.01 7.90
N LEU A 5 -26.47 8.97 8.59
CA LEU A 5 -25.11 8.79 9.11
C LEU A 5 -24.32 7.73 8.31
N GLY A 6 -24.76 7.45 7.08
CA GLY A 6 -24.03 6.58 6.16
C GLY A 6 -22.64 7.12 5.76
N PRO A 7 -21.83 6.30 5.05
CA PRO A 7 -20.49 6.72 4.63
C PRO A 7 -20.51 7.98 3.75
N LEU A 8 -19.57 8.90 4.00
CA LEU A 8 -19.40 10.06 3.15
C LEU A 8 -18.77 9.67 1.81
N ALA A 9 -19.30 10.20 0.71
CA ALA A 9 -18.67 10.12 -0.60
C ALA A 9 -17.42 11.01 -0.63
N ILE A 10 -16.24 10.42 -0.59
CA ILE A 10 -14.96 11.13 -0.65
C ILE A 10 -14.54 11.29 -2.12
N THR A 11 -14.25 12.53 -2.51
CA THR A 11 -13.76 12.87 -3.84
C THR A 11 -12.33 13.40 -3.78
N ARG A 12 -11.56 13.17 -4.86
CA ARG A 12 -10.20 13.68 -4.97
C ARG A 12 -10.19 15.20 -4.93
N ARG A 13 -9.38 15.76 -4.06
CA ARG A 13 -9.23 17.21 -3.87
C ARG A 13 -8.05 17.75 -4.69
N SER A 14 -8.15 19.03 -5.10
CA SER A 14 -7.04 19.75 -5.74
C SER A 14 -6.20 20.48 -4.70
N SER A 15 -4.88 20.54 -4.90
CA SER A 15 -3.96 21.37 -4.08
C SER A 15 -4.33 22.86 -4.11
N SER A 16 -5.01 23.32 -5.15
CA SER A 16 -5.46 24.72 -5.30
C SER A 16 -6.72 25.07 -4.53
N GLU A 17 -7.43 24.09 -3.95
CA GLU A 17 -8.64 24.34 -3.17
C GLU A 17 -8.35 25.23 -1.95
N LEU A 18 -9.31 26.13 -1.66
CA LEU A 18 -9.14 27.17 -0.65
C LEU A 18 -9.67 26.73 0.71
N ILE A 19 -8.88 26.98 1.74
CA ILE A 19 -9.31 26.93 3.14
C ILE A 19 -9.94 28.29 3.47
N ARG A 20 -11.16 28.27 4.01
CA ARG A 20 -11.94 29.50 4.25
C ARG A 20 -12.41 29.59 5.70
N ALA A 21 -12.43 30.83 6.21
CA ALA A 21 -13.08 31.18 7.47
C ALA A 21 -13.98 32.39 7.24
N LYS A 22 -15.27 32.29 7.58
CA LYS A 22 -16.29 33.36 7.41
C LYS A 22 -16.34 33.96 5.98
N GLY A 23 -16.07 33.10 4.96
CA GLY A 23 -16.05 33.54 3.56
C GLY A 23 -14.69 34.01 3.06
N GLU A 24 -13.75 34.35 3.93
CA GLU A 24 -12.41 34.81 3.61
C GLU A 24 -11.47 33.61 3.37
N THR A 25 -10.54 33.76 2.44
CA THR A 25 -9.48 32.75 2.20
C THR A 25 -8.37 32.89 3.23
N VAL A 26 -8.07 31.80 3.94
CA VAL A 26 -7.01 31.74 4.97
C VAL A 26 -5.82 30.86 4.57
N GLY A 27 -5.93 30.08 3.49
CA GLY A 27 -4.84 29.22 2.99
C GLY A 27 -5.30 28.34 1.84
N ARG A 28 -4.43 27.43 1.43
CA ARG A 28 -4.70 26.43 0.39
C ARG A 28 -4.50 25.02 0.92
N LEU A 29 -5.20 24.06 0.34
CA LEU A 29 -5.05 22.65 0.69
C LEU A 29 -3.62 22.12 0.40
N GLY A 30 -2.97 22.65 -0.65
CA GLY A 30 -1.58 22.31 -0.95
C GLY A 30 -0.60 22.74 0.15
N ASP A 31 -0.83 23.87 0.84
CA ASP A 31 -0.02 24.33 1.96
C ASP A 31 -0.13 23.35 3.14
N PHE A 32 -1.36 22.88 3.42
CA PHE A 32 -1.57 21.83 4.41
C PHE A 32 -0.82 20.54 4.06
N TRP A 33 -0.90 20.07 2.81
CA TRP A 33 -0.18 18.88 2.40
C TRP A 33 1.34 19.04 2.52
N SER A 34 1.88 20.18 2.11
CA SER A 34 3.29 20.50 2.27
C SER A 34 3.70 20.51 3.74
N TRP A 35 2.89 21.09 4.61
CA TRP A 35 3.16 21.11 6.05
C TRP A 35 3.06 19.71 6.69
N ALA A 36 2.02 18.93 6.34
CA ALA A 36 1.72 17.67 6.98
C ALA A 36 2.54 16.47 6.44
N CYS A 37 2.89 16.50 5.15
CA CYS A 37 3.38 15.34 4.41
C CYS A 37 4.83 15.47 3.90
N SER A 38 5.59 16.50 4.29
CA SER A 38 6.95 16.71 3.75
C SER A 38 8.01 15.76 4.30
N ASP A 39 7.83 15.20 5.49
CA ASP A 39 8.77 14.19 6.02
C ASP A 39 8.45 12.81 5.41
N LEU A 40 8.90 12.58 4.19
CA LEU A 40 8.70 11.32 3.46
C LEU A 40 9.62 10.18 3.93
N ALA A 41 10.58 10.47 4.81
CA ALA A 41 11.47 9.45 5.39
C ALA A 41 10.91 8.83 6.68
N ASN A 42 9.91 9.45 7.33
CA ASN A 42 9.26 8.84 8.49
C ASN A 42 8.42 7.61 8.10
N ASN A 43 8.16 6.73 9.06
CA ASN A 43 7.51 5.44 8.79
C ASN A 43 6.11 5.58 8.16
N THR A 44 5.31 6.54 8.63
CA THR A 44 3.93 6.73 8.18
C THR A 44 3.89 7.24 6.74
N MET A 45 4.56 8.37 6.48
CA MET A 45 4.52 8.99 5.15
C MET A 45 5.26 8.18 4.11
N ARG A 46 6.37 7.51 4.47
CA ARG A 46 7.04 6.54 3.59
C ARG A 46 6.12 5.37 3.23
N GLY A 47 5.31 4.89 4.17
CA GLY A 47 4.29 3.86 3.90
C GLY A 47 3.28 4.32 2.86
N VAL A 48 2.68 5.49 3.08
CA VAL A 48 1.71 6.10 2.15
C VAL A 48 2.34 6.38 0.77
N LEU A 49 3.59 6.87 0.76
CA LEU A 49 4.33 7.08 -0.48
C LEU A 49 4.56 5.75 -1.22
N ALA A 50 4.97 4.70 -0.53
CA ALA A 50 5.17 3.37 -1.13
C ALA A 50 3.88 2.82 -1.74
N GLU A 51 2.74 2.94 -1.04
CA GLU A 51 1.43 2.58 -1.59
C GLU A 51 1.13 3.38 -2.87
N TYR A 52 1.37 4.71 -2.85
CA TYR A 52 1.15 5.56 -4.02
C TYR A 52 2.05 5.17 -5.20
N LEU A 53 3.35 4.92 -4.95
CA LEU A 53 4.30 4.49 -5.99
C LEU A 53 3.86 3.18 -6.65
N VAL A 54 3.47 2.19 -5.85
CA VAL A 54 2.98 0.90 -6.38
C VAL A 54 1.66 1.11 -7.12
N ALA A 55 0.71 1.88 -6.58
CA ALA A 55 -0.55 2.19 -7.24
C ALA A 55 -0.33 2.92 -8.59
N MET A 56 0.62 3.86 -8.64
CA MET A 56 0.98 4.59 -9.86
C MET A 56 1.57 3.65 -10.91
N ALA A 57 2.50 2.78 -10.53
CA ALA A 57 3.10 1.79 -11.44
C ALA A 57 2.04 0.83 -12.01
N LEU A 58 1.05 0.43 -11.21
CA LEU A 58 -0.01 -0.51 -11.60
C LEU A 58 -1.23 0.17 -12.24
N GLY A 59 -1.20 1.49 -12.52
CA GLY A 59 -2.34 2.21 -13.08
C GLY A 59 -3.56 2.30 -12.15
N ALA A 60 -3.35 2.10 -10.86
CA ALA A 60 -4.39 2.06 -9.83
C ALA A 60 -4.48 3.35 -8.98
N ALA A 61 -3.62 4.34 -9.20
CA ALA A 61 -3.63 5.63 -8.46
C ALA A 61 -4.78 6.54 -8.91
N ILE A 62 -6.00 6.00 -8.99
CA ILE A 62 -7.22 6.69 -9.43
C ILE A 62 -8.09 6.97 -8.19
N GLY A 63 -8.71 8.14 -8.15
CA GLY A 63 -9.57 8.52 -7.02
C GLY A 63 -8.77 8.91 -5.77
N THR A 64 -9.23 8.46 -4.61
CA THR A 64 -8.64 8.71 -3.29
C THR A 64 -8.19 7.43 -2.63
N ARG A 65 -7.12 7.51 -1.84
CA ARG A 65 -6.72 6.41 -0.96
C ARG A 65 -7.82 6.13 0.08
N THR A 66 -8.15 4.87 0.27
CA THR A 66 -9.08 4.44 1.32
C THR A 66 -8.27 3.83 2.46
N GLU A 67 -8.28 4.47 3.64
CA GLU A 67 -7.43 4.08 4.77
C GLU A 67 -7.86 2.74 5.41
N TRP A 68 -9.14 2.45 5.38
CA TRP A 68 -9.73 1.27 6.04
C TRP A 68 -10.25 0.22 5.05
N ASP A 69 -9.67 0.14 3.85
CA ASP A 69 -9.94 -1.02 2.97
C ASP A 69 -9.21 -2.27 3.49
N THR A 70 -9.70 -3.42 3.10
CA THR A 70 -9.12 -4.72 3.44
C THR A 70 -7.79 -4.99 2.76
N VAL A 71 -7.40 -4.17 1.79
CA VAL A 71 -6.13 -4.21 1.03
C VAL A 71 -5.73 -2.81 0.63
N ASP A 72 -4.43 -2.58 0.44
CA ASP A 72 -3.89 -1.24 0.14
C ASP A 72 -4.25 -0.78 -1.29
N ILE A 73 -4.25 -1.69 -2.27
CA ILE A 73 -4.48 -1.34 -3.68
C ILE A 73 -5.36 -2.40 -4.35
N ARG A 74 -6.29 -1.93 -5.22
CA ARG A 74 -7.02 -2.76 -6.19
C ARG A 74 -6.62 -2.32 -7.59
N THR A 75 -6.02 -3.21 -8.38
CA THR A 75 -5.62 -2.90 -9.75
C THR A 75 -6.83 -2.86 -10.69
N PRO A 76 -6.70 -2.26 -11.90
CA PRO A 76 -7.74 -2.32 -12.93
C PRO A 76 -8.18 -3.76 -13.26
N GLU A 77 -7.25 -4.72 -13.20
CA GLU A 77 -7.50 -6.15 -13.40
C GLU A 77 -8.11 -6.83 -12.16
N LYS A 78 -8.45 -6.04 -11.12
CA LYS A 78 -9.05 -6.47 -9.83
C LYS A 78 -8.11 -7.27 -8.93
N TRP A 79 -6.80 -7.26 -9.15
CA TRP A 79 -5.85 -7.83 -8.20
C TRP A 79 -5.80 -7.01 -6.91
N ARG A 80 -5.74 -7.70 -5.79
CA ARG A 80 -5.63 -7.14 -4.45
C ARG A 80 -4.15 -7.15 -4.06
N VAL A 81 -3.59 -5.96 -3.84
CA VAL A 81 -2.17 -5.79 -3.54
C VAL A 81 -2.02 -5.23 -2.13
N GLU A 82 -1.15 -5.87 -1.35
CA GLU A 82 -0.69 -5.39 -0.05
C GLU A 82 0.70 -4.80 -0.19
N VAL A 83 0.90 -3.60 0.34
CA VAL A 83 2.18 -2.89 0.27
C VAL A 83 2.81 -2.81 1.66
N LYS A 84 4.09 -3.16 1.75
CA LYS A 84 4.87 -3.01 2.99
C LYS A 84 6.12 -2.21 2.72
N SER A 85 6.41 -1.21 3.55
CA SER A 85 7.54 -0.32 3.37
C SER A 85 8.54 -0.44 4.51
N ALA A 86 9.84 -0.45 4.16
CA ALA A 86 10.94 -0.36 5.11
C ALA A 86 12.08 0.50 4.55
N ALA A 87 12.95 1.02 5.43
CA ALA A 87 14.12 1.80 5.06
C ALA A 87 15.26 1.59 6.05
N TYR A 88 16.50 1.69 5.60
CA TYR A 88 17.67 1.71 6.46
C TYR A 88 17.78 3.01 7.27
N LEU A 89 17.40 4.13 6.64
CA LEU A 89 17.48 5.47 7.22
C LEU A 89 16.07 5.97 7.61
N GLN A 90 16.03 6.74 8.69
CA GLN A 90 14.84 7.39 9.21
C GLN A 90 15.09 8.90 9.29
N SER A 91 14.04 9.71 9.37
CA SER A 91 14.16 11.15 9.51
C SER A 91 14.79 11.59 10.85
N TRP A 92 14.64 10.81 11.90
CA TRP A 92 15.23 11.10 13.22
C TRP A 92 16.68 10.63 13.35
N ALA A 93 17.34 11.01 14.47
CA ALA A 93 18.68 10.54 14.78
C ALA A 93 18.67 9.04 15.09
N GLN A 94 19.57 8.29 14.48
CA GLN A 94 19.70 6.84 14.65
C GLN A 94 21.13 6.50 15.13
N PRO A 95 21.29 5.63 16.13
CA PRO A 95 22.61 5.14 16.55
C PRO A 95 23.22 4.17 15.53
N GLN A 96 22.38 3.53 14.71
CA GLN A 96 22.75 2.62 13.63
C GLN A 96 21.61 2.54 12.59
N MET A 97 21.90 2.03 11.41
CA MET A 97 20.88 1.76 10.39
C MET A 97 19.80 0.81 10.92
N SER A 98 18.56 1.04 10.51
CA SER A 98 17.44 0.16 10.86
C SER A 98 17.63 -1.24 10.27
N LYS A 99 17.29 -2.26 11.04
CA LYS A 99 17.11 -3.61 10.50
C LYS A 99 15.85 -3.63 9.64
N ILE A 100 15.98 -4.18 8.44
CA ILE A 100 14.85 -4.25 7.51
C ILE A 100 13.95 -5.42 7.90
N GLU A 101 12.71 -5.06 8.27
CA GLU A 101 11.67 -6.01 8.66
C GLU A 101 10.31 -5.52 8.15
N PHE A 102 9.49 -6.43 7.65
CA PHE A 102 8.17 -6.15 7.10
C PHE A 102 7.10 -6.89 7.90
N GLY A 103 5.99 -6.22 8.19
CA GLY A 103 4.82 -6.84 8.78
C GLY A 103 4.12 -7.75 7.77
N ILE A 104 3.83 -8.99 8.18
CA ILE A 104 3.14 -10.00 7.35
C ILE A 104 2.05 -10.74 8.12
N ALA A 105 1.62 -10.21 9.26
CA ALA A 105 0.58 -10.84 10.06
C ALA A 105 -0.74 -10.95 9.29
N PRO A 106 -1.45 -12.09 9.37
CA PRO A 106 -2.87 -12.11 9.05
C PRO A 106 -3.63 -11.09 9.89
N ALA A 107 -4.68 -10.49 9.34
CA ALA A 107 -5.47 -9.46 10.01
C ALA A 107 -6.97 -9.71 9.84
N SER A 108 -7.77 -9.20 10.79
CA SER A 108 -9.21 -9.07 10.62
C SER A 108 -9.49 -8.03 9.53
N GLY A 109 -10.46 -8.31 8.67
CA GLY A 109 -10.94 -7.31 7.72
C GLY A 109 -11.86 -6.30 8.41
N TRP A 110 -11.98 -5.12 7.85
CA TRP A 110 -12.94 -4.11 8.25
C TRP A 110 -13.89 -3.83 7.08
N ASP A 111 -15.19 -3.79 7.34
CA ASP A 111 -16.19 -3.37 6.38
C ASP A 111 -16.64 -1.95 6.72
N ALA A 112 -16.23 -0.99 5.90
CA ALA A 112 -16.56 0.43 6.09
C ALA A 112 -18.06 0.73 5.89
N GLN A 113 -18.81 -0.12 5.19
CA GLN A 113 -20.25 0.08 4.98
C GLN A 113 -21.06 -0.32 6.22
N THR A 114 -20.67 -1.41 6.87
CA THR A 114 -21.35 -1.90 8.05
C THR A 114 -20.71 -1.45 9.35
N GLY A 115 -19.50 -0.90 9.31
CA GLY A 115 -18.74 -0.51 10.49
C GLY A 115 -18.34 -1.71 11.37
N THR A 116 -18.18 -2.90 10.77
CA THR A 116 -17.89 -4.12 11.52
C THR A 116 -16.58 -4.78 11.10
N ALA A 117 -15.89 -5.40 12.06
CA ALA A 117 -14.73 -6.21 11.79
C ALA A 117 -15.15 -7.63 11.36
N SER A 118 -14.46 -8.18 10.38
CA SER A 118 -14.58 -9.60 10.03
C SER A 118 -14.04 -10.47 11.17
N VAL A 119 -14.75 -11.54 11.49
CA VAL A 119 -14.30 -12.54 12.48
C VAL A 119 -13.11 -13.34 11.93
N GLU A 120 -13.00 -13.45 10.61
CA GLU A 120 -11.95 -14.23 9.97
C GLU A 120 -10.63 -13.44 9.89
N VAL A 121 -9.56 -14.05 10.43
CA VAL A 121 -8.20 -13.51 10.44
C VAL A 121 -7.39 -14.16 9.33
N MET A 122 -7.11 -13.43 8.26
CA MET A 122 -6.42 -13.94 7.08
C MET A 122 -5.66 -12.83 6.34
N ARG A 123 -4.79 -13.18 5.41
CA ARG A 123 -4.24 -12.25 4.41
C ARG A 123 -5.20 -12.16 3.24
N ARG A 124 -5.68 -10.95 2.94
CA ARG A 124 -6.76 -10.73 1.94
C ARG A 124 -6.26 -10.30 0.58
N SER A 125 -4.98 -10.00 0.46
CA SER A 125 -4.35 -9.66 -0.82
C SER A 125 -4.02 -10.91 -1.64
N ASP A 126 -3.88 -10.74 -2.94
CA ASP A 126 -3.41 -11.78 -3.86
C ASP A 126 -1.89 -11.77 -3.93
N VAL A 127 -1.28 -10.58 -3.77
CA VAL A 127 0.15 -10.35 -3.86
C VAL A 127 0.62 -9.32 -2.84
N TYR A 128 1.81 -9.52 -2.29
CA TYR A 128 2.54 -8.56 -1.48
C TYR A 128 3.62 -7.87 -2.30
N VAL A 129 3.75 -6.55 -2.14
CA VAL A 129 4.87 -5.74 -2.64
C VAL A 129 5.62 -5.16 -1.44
N PHE A 130 6.83 -5.66 -1.21
CA PHE A 130 7.72 -5.16 -0.18
C PHE A 130 8.63 -4.08 -0.77
N CYS A 131 8.43 -2.84 -0.34
CA CYS A 131 9.10 -1.65 -0.83
C CYS A 131 10.24 -1.28 0.10
N LEU A 132 11.47 -1.39 -0.36
CA LEU A 132 12.66 -1.04 0.39
C LEU A 132 13.26 0.27 -0.14
N LEU A 133 13.21 1.34 0.64
CA LEU A 133 14.04 2.52 0.41
C LEU A 133 15.46 2.17 0.87
N HIS A 134 16.28 1.72 -0.09
CA HIS A 134 17.56 1.03 0.19
C HIS A 134 18.75 1.96 0.34
N HIS A 135 18.57 3.27 0.09
CA HIS A 135 19.65 4.26 0.20
C HIS A 135 20.21 4.35 1.63
N GLN A 136 21.54 4.53 1.76
CA GLN A 136 22.24 4.44 3.04
C GLN A 136 23.08 5.67 3.39
N ASP A 137 23.03 6.71 2.56
CA ASP A 137 23.63 8.02 2.87
C ASP A 137 22.53 9.04 3.20
N LYS A 138 22.56 9.52 4.44
CA LYS A 138 21.55 10.44 4.98
C LYS A 138 21.59 11.84 4.31
N GLN A 139 22.71 12.22 3.75
CA GLN A 139 22.87 13.53 3.08
C GLN A 139 22.25 13.55 1.68
N THR A 140 22.17 12.40 1.03
CA THR A 140 21.65 12.23 -0.33
C THR A 140 20.37 11.42 -0.39
N LEU A 141 19.76 11.11 0.79
CA LEU A 141 18.49 10.42 0.84
C LEU A 141 17.37 11.27 0.24
N ASP A 142 16.77 10.76 -0.80
CA ASP A 142 15.60 11.36 -1.46
C ASP A 142 14.54 10.28 -1.73
N PRO A 143 13.47 10.19 -0.93
CA PRO A 143 12.39 9.23 -1.16
C PRO A 143 11.62 9.43 -2.47
N LEU A 144 11.77 10.59 -3.13
CA LEU A 144 11.18 10.86 -4.45
C LEU A 144 12.06 10.37 -5.61
N ASN A 145 13.31 10.03 -5.34
CA ASN A 145 14.19 9.38 -6.32
C ASN A 145 13.95 7.88 -6.33
N LEU A 146 13.27 7.37 -7.36
CA LEU A 146 12.88 5.97 -7.47
C LEU A 146 14.06 5.02 -7.66
N ASP A 147 15.24 5.51 -8.06
CA ASP A 147 16.47 4.70 -8.10
C ASP A 147 16.97 4.31 -6.71
N GLN A 148 16.45 4.96 -5.66
CA GLN A 148 16.75 4.62 -4.27
C GLN A 148 15.81 3.54 -3.69
N TRP A 149 14.90 3.00 -4.49
CA TRP A 149 13.96 1.97 -4.09
C TRP A 149 14.25 0.62 -4.76
N THR A 150 13.99 -0.42 -4.02
CA THR A 150 13.92 -1.81 -4.52
C THR A 150 12.59 -2.41 -4.11
N PHE A 151 11.95 -3.12 -5.03
CA PHE A 151 10.68 -3.77 -4.79
C PHE A 151 10.86 -5.30 -4.84
N TYR A 152 10.22 -6.00 -3.91
CA TYR A 152 10.17 -7.45 -3.87
C TYR A 152 8.71 -7.87 -3.92
N VAL A 153 8.34 -8.65 -4.92
CA VAL A 153 6.95 -9.07 -5.17
C VAL A 153 6.80 -10.55 -4.86
N LEU A 154 5.79 -10.89 -4.08
CA LEU A 154 5.56 -12.26 -3.62
C LEU A 154 4.05 -12.59 -3.64
N PRO A 155 3.63 -13.71 -4.25
CA PRO A 155 2.27 -14.20 -4.11
C PRO A 155 1.90 -14.49 -2.66
N THR A 156 0.74 -14.02 -2.20
CA THR A 156 0.28 -14.18 -0.81
C THR A 156 0.23 -15.65 -0.37
N ARG A 157 -0.14 -16.56 -1.28
CA ARG A 157 -0.16 -18.01 -1.01
C ARG A 157 1.16 -18.54 -0.47
N ILE A 158 2.30 -17.98 -0.90
CA ILE A 158 3.62 -18.42 -0.38
C ILE A 158 3.79 -18.01 1.09
N LEU A 159 3.26 -16.82 1.50
CA LEU A 159 3.23 -16.45 2.92
C LEU A 159 2.31 -17.36 3.72
N ASP A 160 1.15 -17.71 3.17
CA ASP A 160 0.18 -18.58 3.85
C ASP A 160 0.74 -20.00 4.03
N GLU A 161 1.43 -20.52 3.02
CA GLU A 161 2.04 -21.84 3.07
C GLU A 161 3.26 -21.90 4.00
N ARG A 162 4.16 -20.90 3.94
CA ARG A 162 5.48 -20.97 4.60
C ARG A 162 5.59 -20.15 5.89
N CYS A 163 4.67 -19.21 6.11
CA CYS A 163 4.65 -18.29 7.23
C CYS A 163 3.24 -18.07 7.79
N PRO A 164 2.41 -19.13 8.02
CA PRO A 164 0.97 -18.99 8.28
C PRO A 164 0.66 -18.11 9.50
N THR A 165 1.44 -18.21 10.56
CA THR A 165 1.23 -17.46 11.82
C THR A 165 2.26 -16.38 12.08
N GLN A 166 3.25 -16.23 11.20
CA GLN A 166 4.35 -15.28 11.38
C GLN A 166 3.87 -13.84 11.23
N ARG A 167 4.24 -12.97 12.18
CA ARG A 167 3.78 -11.58 12.23
C ARG A 167 4.65 -10.61 11.44
N SER A 168 5.95 -10.92 11.33
CA SER A 168 6.91 -10.10 10.59
C SER A 168 7.98 -10.96 9.93
N ILE A 169 8.65 -10.43 8.92
CA ILE A 169 9.74 -11.11 8.22
C ILE A 169 10.90 -10.16 7.95
N ARG A 170 12.12 -10.58 8.27
CA ARG A 170 13.33 -9.83 7.92
C ARG A 170 13.64 -9.97 6.43
N LEU A 171 14.26 -8.95 5.85
CA LEU A 171 14.64 -8.95 4.43
C LEU A 171 15.48 -10.17 4.05
N SER A 172 16.47 -10.55 4.86
CA SER A 172 17.29 -11.76 4.60
C SER A 172 16.42 -13.02 4.50
N SER A 173 15.53 -13.22 5.48
CA SER A 173 14.61 -14.36 5.48
C SER A 173 13.60 -14.32 4.33
N LEU A 174 13.13 -13.13 3.96
CA LEU A 174 12.25 -12.95 2.81
C LEU A 174 12.95 -13.44 1.51
N VAL A 175 14.18 -12.95 1.30
CA VAL A 175 14.95 -13.27 0.09
C VAL A 175 15.40 -14.74 0.07
N GLU A 176 15.98 -15.24 1.16
CA GLU A 176 16.60 -16.57 1.21
C GLU A 176 15.58 -17.71 1.26
N ARG A 177 14.46 -17.50 1.98
CA ARG A 177 13.48 -18.57 2.22
C ARG A 177 12.30 -18.53 1.28
N LEU A 178 11.85 -17.34 0.87
CA LEU A 178 10.61 -17.18 0.10
C LEU A 178 10.87 -16.82 -1.37
N SER A 179 12.10 -16.40 -1.72
CA SER A 179 12.54 -16.10 -3.08
C SER A 179 11.59 -15.16 -3.85
N PRO A 180 11.27 -13.95 -3.32
CA PRO A 180 10.41 -13.00 -4.00
C PRO A 180 11.05 -12.53 -5.31
N LEU A 181 10.24 -12.14 -6.28
CA LEU A 181 10.74 -11.50 -7.49
C LEU A 181 11.22 -10.07 -7.17
N LYS A 182 12.51 -9.81 -7.37
CA LYS A 182 13.10 -8.48 -7.18
C LYS A 182 12.96 -7.66 -8.46
N THR A 183 12.56 -6.39 -8.32
CA THR A 183 12.39 -5.45 -9.45
C THR A 183 12.66 -4.01 -9.04
N ASP A 184 12.77 -3.12 -10.02
CA ASP A 184 12.68 -1.67 -9.89
C ASP A 184 11.25 -1.17 -10.13
N PHE A 185 11.06 0.15 -10.12
CA PHE A 185 9.76 0.76 -10.34
C PHE A 185 9.17 0.43 -11.72
N ALA A 186 9.99 0.49 -12.77
CA ALA A 186 9.54 0.25 -14.14
C ALA A 186 9.11 -1.21 -14.38
N GLY A 187 9.73 -2.15 -13.69
CA GLY A 187 9.42 -3.57 -13.77
C GLY A 187 8.23 -4.03 -12.92
N LEU A 188 7.68 -3.17 -12.03
CA LEU A 188 6.57 -3.54 -11.14
C LEU A 188 5.36 -4.14 -11.87
N PRO A 189 4.83 -3.55 -12.96
CA PRO A 189 3.64 -4.08 -13.64
C PRO A 189 3.84 -5.51 -14.12
N LYS A 190 4.98 -5.75 -14.79
CA LYS A 190 5.34 -7.08 -15.31
C LYS A 190 5.52 -8.10 -14.18
N THR A 191 6.16 -7.67 -13.09
CA THR A 191 6.48 -8.56 -11.96
C THR A 191 5.22 -8.94 -11.19
N VAL A 192 4.30 -8.00 -10.97
CA VAL A 192 3.00 -8.28 -10.33
C VAL A 192 2.17 -9.21 -11.22
N SER A 193 2.11 -8.94 -12.54
CA SER A 193 1.43 -9.83 -13.49
C SER A 193 1.96 -11.27 -13.42
N ALA A 194 3.28 -11.45 -13.42
CA ALA A 194 3.90 -12.77 -13.30
C ALA A 194 3.55 -13.49 -11.98
N CYS A 195 3.41 -12.74 -10.88
CA CYS A 195 3.01 -13.31 -9.58
C CYS A 195 1.53 -13.71 -9.54
N THR A 196 0.68 -13.13 -10.39
CA THR A 196 -0.77 -13.37 -10.45
C THR A 196 -1.17 -14.30 -11.60
N GLU A 197 -0.26 -14.64 -12.51
CA GLU A 197 -0.48 -15.64 -13.56
C GLU A 197 -0.89 -16.97 -12.95
N GLY A 198 -1.98 -17.57 -13.48
CA GLY A 198 -2.54 -18.82 -12.98
C GLY A 198 -3.46 -18.68 -11.74
N MET A 199 -3.60 -17.47 -11.17
CA MET A 199 -4.55 -17.20 -10.08
C MET A 199 -5.94 -16.81 -10.59
N ARG A 200 -6.12 -16.52 -11.88
CA ARG A 200 -7.44 -16.24 -12.45
C ARG A 200 -8.30 -17.48 -12.30
N GLN A 201 -9.29 -17.42 -11.42
CA GLN A 201 -10.40 -18.36 -11.50
C GLN A 201 -11.08 -18.16 -12.88
N PRO A 202 -11.48 -19.24 -13.57
CA PRO A 202 -12.33 -19.09 -14.73
C PRO A 202 -13.54 -18.28 -14.29
N GLU A 203 -13.83 -17.18 -15.00
CA GLU A 203 -15.06 -16.41 -14.79
C GLU A 203 -16.21 -17.41 -14.76
N GLY A 204 -16.90 -17.45 -13.62
CA GLY A 204 -18.00 -18.38 -13.45
C GLY A 204 -18.92 -18.28 -14.63
N SER A 205 -19.11 -19.38 -15.35
CA SER A 205 -20.13 -19.54 -16.38
C SER A 205 -21.44 -19.08 -15.77
N GLY A 206 -21.87 -17.89 -16.17
CA GLY A 206 -23.16 -17.35 -15.79
C GLY A 206 -24.24 -18.37 -16.13
N LEU A 207 -24.74 -19.04 -15.12
CA LEU A 207 -26.03 -19.69 -15.20
C LEU A 207 -27.05 -18.58 -15.42
N ASN A 208 -27.44 -18.44 -16.68
CA ASN A 208 -28.61 -17.70 -17.11
C ASN A 208 -29.83 -18.32 -16.41
N PRO A 209 -30.55 -17.66 -15.53
CA PRO A 209 -31.84 -18.16 -15.13
C PRO A 209 -32.84 -17.82 -16.24
N LEU A 210 -33.01 -18.75 -17.14
CA LEU A 210 -34.20 -18.78 -18.01
C LEU A 210 -35.37 -19.33 -17.19
N GLN A 211 -36.43 -18.57 -17.24
CA GLN A 211 -37.84 -18.80 -17.01
C GLN A 211 -38.44 -18.20 -15.78
#